data_dafedcabcb486c093c856ea30118ac55
#
_entry.id   dafedcabcb486c093c856ea30118ac55
#
_cell.length_a   1.000
_cell.length_b   1.000
_cell.length_c   1.000
_cell.angle_alpha   90.00
_cell.angle_beta   90.00
_cell.angle_gamma   90.00
#
_symmetry.space_group_name_H-M   'P 1'
#
loop_
_entity.id
_entity.type
_entity.pdbx_description
1 polymer ?
#
loop_
_entity_poly.entity_id
_entity_poly.type
_entity_poly.pdbx_seq_one_letter_code
_entity_poly.pdbx_strand_id
1 'polypeptide(L)'
;MSSYSTNEMMTVAAARRLHNGAVCFVGIGLPSKAANLARLTSSPDVVLIYESGPIGAKPSVLPLSIGDGELAETADTVVPTGEIFRYWLQGGRIDVGFLGAAQVDRFGNINTTVIGD
;
A
#
# COMPACT_ATOMS: atom_id res chain seq x y z
N MET A 1 0.34 -30.26 3.71
CA MET A 1 -0.67 -29.27 4.15
C MET A 1 -0.03 -27.89 4.16
N SER A 2 -0.71 -26.92 3.59
CA SER A 2 -0.26 -25.53 3.68
C SER A 2 -0.41 -25.04 5.13
N SER A 3 0.67 -24.49 5.69
CA SER A 3 0.69 -23.92 7.06
C SER A 3 0.42 -22.43 7.08
N TYR A 4 -0.21 -21.87 6.05
CA TYR A 4 -0.48 -20.44 5.91
C TYR A 4 -1.96 -20.17 5.67
N SER A 5 -2.42 -19.02 6.11
CA SER A 5 -3.77 -18.50 5.89
C SER A 5 -3.91 -17.81 4.52
N THR A 6 -5.15 -17.60 4.08
CA THR A 6 -5.44 -16.83 2.86
C THR A 6 -4.84 -15.42 2.92
N ASN A 7 -4.90 -14.76 4.08
CA ASN A 7 -4.33 -13.42 4.26
C ASN A 7 -2.81 -13.42 4.14
N GLU A 8 -2.14 -14.43 4.66
CA GLU A 8 -0.68 -14.57 4.52
C GLU A 8 -0.30 -14.83 3.06
N MET A 9 -1.02 -15.71 2.37
CA MET A 9 -0.81 -15.96 0.95
C MET A 9 -0.98 -14.67 0.13
N MET A 10 -2.07 -13.93 0.36
CA MET A 10 -2.36 -12.69 -0.36
C MET A 10 -1.29 -11.62 -0.07
N THR A 11 -0.85 -11.51 1.19
CA THR A 11 0.21 -10.59 1.59
C THR A 11 1.52 -10.88 0.86
N VAL A 12 1.95 -12.14 0.83
CA VAL A 12 3.18 -12.56 0.16
C VAL A 12 3.07 -12.40 -1.36
N ALA A 13 1.94 -12.80 -1.96
CA ALA A 13 1.72 -12.66 -3.39
C ALA A 13 1.75 -11.18 -3.84
N ALA A 14 1.14 -10.29 -3.05
CA ALA A 14 1.18 -8.85 -3.31
C ALA A 14 2.59 -8.28 -3.13
N ALA A 15 3.30 -8.65 -2.06
CA ALA A 15 4.68 -8.20 -1.82
C ALA A 15 5.61 -8.54 -2.99
N ARG A 16 5.45 -9.72 -3.60
CA ARG A 16 6.23 -10.16 -4.77
C ARG A 16 5.98 -9.34 -6.03
N ARG A 17 4.93 -8.50 -6.08
CA ARG A 17 4.67 -7.58 -7.20
C ARG A 17 5.53 -6.31 -7.14
N LEU A 18 6.17 -6.05 -6.02
CA LEU A 18 7.02 -4.88 -5.85
C LEU A 18 8.47 -5.23 -6.17
N HIS A 19 8.99 -4.66 -7.25
CA HIS A 19 10.42 -4.69 -7.52
C HIS A 19 11.16 -3.66 -6.65
N ASN A 20 12.46 -3.85 -6.46
CA ASN A 20 13.26 -2.88 -5.69
C ASN A 20 13.27 -1.52 -6.41
N GLY A 21 13.04 -0.45 -5.66
CA GLY A 21 12.92 0.91 -6.20
C GLY A 21 11.54 1.27 -6.76
N ALA A 22 10.56 0.35 -6.74
CA ALA A 22 9.18 0.67 -7.13
C ALA A 22 8.58 1.76 -6.25
N VAL A 23 7.74 2.61 -6.83
CA VAL A 23 6.92 3.59 -6.11
C VAL A 23 5.53 3.01 -5.92
N CYS A 24 5.15 2.77 -4.67
CA CYS A 24 3.91 2.11 -4.31
C CYS A 24 2.98 3.04 -3.54
N PHE A 25 1.76 3.21 -4.04
CA PHE A 25 0.66 3.85 -3.29
C PHE A 25 -0.03 2.81 -2.41
N VAL A 26 -0.09 3.07 -1.10
CA VAL A 26 -0.39 2.05 -0.10
C VAL A 26 -1.66 2.37 0.68
N GLY A 27 -2.64 1.46 0.64
CA GLY A 27 -3.77 1.46 1.58
C GLY A 27 -3.40 0.82 2.93
N ILE A 28 -4.20 1.09 3.94
CA ILE A 28 -4.05 0.51 5.29
C ILE A 28 -4.56 -0.94 5.32
N GLY A 29 -4.10 -1.72 6.28
CA GLY A 29 -4.46 -3.13 6.44
C GLY A 29 -3.56 -4.07 5.66
N LEU A 30 -4.13 -5.02 4.91
CA LEU A 30 -3.34 -5.98 4.09
C LEU A 30 -2.43 -5.30 3.06
N PRO A 31 -2.87 -4.22 2.36
CA PRO A 31 -1.97 -3.45 1.51
C PRO A 31 -0.70 -2.99 2.22
N SER A 32 -0.82 -2.41 3.41
CA SER A 32 0.33 -1.95 4.19
C SER A 32 1.21 -3.11 4.66
N LYS A 33 0.61 -4.25 5.04
CA LYS A 33 1.37 -5.46 5.39
C LYS A 33 2.21 -5.94 4.22
N ALA A 34 1.63 -6.03 3.03
CA ALA A 34 2.32 -6.49 1.82
C ALA A 34 3.47 -5.55 1.42
N ALA A 35 3.22 -4.25 1.41
CA ALA A 35 4.21 -3.25 1.06
C ALA A 35 5.39 -3.23 2.04
N ASN A 36 5.12 -3.30 3.34
CA ASN A 36 6.18 -3.34 4.35
C ASN A 36 6.91 -4.69 4.39
N LEU A 37 6.24 -5.81 4.08
CA LEU A 37 6.92 -7.08 3.90
C LEU A 37 7.94 -6.99 2.76
N ALA A 38 7.57 -6.43 1.61
CA ALA A 38 8.49 -6.23 0.50
C ALA A 38 9.68 -5.35 0.90
N ARG A 39 9.41 -4.22 1.57
CA ARG A 39 10.44 -3.29 2.06
C ARG A 39 11.44 -3.96 3.00
N LEU A 40 10.97 -4.83 3.87
CA LEU A 40 11.80 -5.53 4.87
C LEU A 40 12.51 -6.77 4.31
N THR A 41 12.22 -7.18 3.08
CA THR A 41 12.77 -8.42 2.50
C THR A 41 13.36 -8.21 1.11
N SER A 42 12.53 -8.26 0.06
CA SER A 42 12.97 -8.30 -1.33
C SER A 42 13.19 -6.94 -1.98
N SER A 43 12.64 -5.87 -1.44
CA SER A 43 12.61 -4.56 -2.07
C SER A 43 12.90 -3.43 -1.07
N PRO A 44 14.11 -3.39 -0.48
CA PRO A 44 14.43 -2.42 0.58
C PRO A 44 14.38 -0.96 0.14
N ASP A 45 14.54 -0.68 -1.15
CA ASP A 45 14.49 0.67 -1.72
C ASP A 45 13.10 1.05 -2.27
N VAL A 46 12.07 0.24 -2.01
CA VAL A 46 10.70 0.59 -2.39
C VAL A 46 10.27 1.90 -1.71
N VAL A 47 9.63 2.78 -2.47
CA VAL A 47 9.11 4.05 -1.97
C VAL A 47 7.63 3.88 -1.64
N LEU A 48 7.29 3.92 -0.37
CA LEU A 48 5.91 3.80 0.09
C LEU A 48 5.28 5.18 0.24
N ILE A 49 4.15 5.40 -0.42
CA ILE A 49 3.38 6.64 -0.39
C ILE A 49 1.99 6.35 0.17
N TYR A 50 1.59 7.09 1.19
CA TYR A 50 0.26 7.03 1.77
C TYR A 50 -0.54 8.28 1.41
N GLU A 51 -1.85 8.15 1.23
CA GLU A 51 -2.71 9.25 0.76
C GLU A 51 -2.73 10.47 1.70
N SER A 52 -2.41 10.27 2.97
CA SER A 52 -2.31 11.36 3.96
C SER A 52 -1.12 12.29 3.76
N GLY A 53 -0.17 11.94 2.88
CA GLY A 53 0.95 12.79 2.50
C GLY A 53 2.36 12.25 2.71
N PRO A 54 2.62 11.23 3.54
CA PRO A 54 3.96 10.68 3.74
C PRO A 54 4.49 10.03 2.45
N ILE A 55 5.68 10.41 2.05
CA ILE A 55 6.43 9.86 0.92
C ILE A 55 7.69 9.21 1.45
N GLY A 56 7.93 7.96 1.09
CA GLY A 56 9.06 7.18 1.58
C GLY A 56 8.92 6.78 3.05
N ALA A 57 7.70 6.52 3.52
CA ALA A 57 7.45 6.07 4.88
C ALA A 57 8.10 4.70 5.14
N LYS A 58 8.71 4.55 6.32
CA LYS A 58 9.44 3.35 6.75
C LYS A 58 9.01 2.94 8.16
N PRO A 59 7.70 2.67 8.39
CA PRO A 59 7.22 2.38 9.73
C PRO A 59 7.87 1.11 10.29
N SER A 60 8.24 1.15 11.56
CA SER A 60 8.75 0.00 12.32
C SER A 60 7.62 -0.87 12.85
N VAL A 61 6.45 -0.26 13.07
CA VAL A 61 5.20 -0.91 13.47
C VAL A 61 4.16 -0.65 12.37
N LEU A 62 3.34 -1.65 12.07
CA LEU A 62 2.29 -1.49 11.06
C LEU A 62 1.30 -0.40 11.49
N PRO A 63 1.04 0.59 10.62
CA PRO A 63 0.17 1.69 10.96
C PRO A 63 -1.28 1.22 11.10
N LEU A 64 -1.98 1.74 12.10
CA LEU A 64 -3.39 1.44 12.35
C LEU A 64 -4.32 2.30 11.48
N SER A 65 -3.85 3.46 11.03
CA SER A 65 -4.60 4.37 10.16
C SER A 65 -3.65 5.20 9.31
N ILE A 66 -4.18 5.87 8.29
CA ILE A 66 -3.40 6.82 7.46
C ILE A 66 -2.96 8.07 8.26
N GLY A 67 -3.56 8.34 9.39
CA GLY A 67 -3.19 9.41 10.31
C GLY A 67 -2.19 9.01 11.39
N ASP A 68 -1.63 7.80 11.31
CA ASP A 68 -0.63 7.34 12.27
C ASP A 68 0.66 8.16 12.15
N GLY A 69 1.12 8.72 13.28
CA GLY A 69 2.31 9.57 13.35
C GLY A 69 3.58 8.87 12.88
N GLU A 70 3.70 7.58 13.08
CA GLU A 70 4.83 6.75 12.62
C GLU A 70 5.05 6.89 11.10
N LEU A 71 3.99 7.06 10.32
CA LEU A 71 4.10 7.26 8.88
C LEU A 71 4.80 8.58 8.52
N ALA A 72 4.47 9.64 9.24
CA ALA A 72 5.08 10.96 9.02
C ALA A 72 6.51 11.03 9.57
N GLU A 73 6.73 10.47 10.76
CA GLU A 73 8.03 10.48 11.43
C GLU A 73 9.09 9.71 10.67
N THR A 74 8.72 8.61 10.00
CA THR A 74 9.65 7.75 9.25
C THR A 74 9.75 8.11 7.77
N ALA A 75 8.94 9.04 7.27
CA ALA A 75 8.92 9.44 5.87
C ALA A 75 10.15 10.29 5.49
N ASP A 76 10.53 10.21 4.22
CA ASP A 76 11.55 11.10 3.66
C ASP A 76 11.03 12.54 3.55
N THR A 77 9.72 12.70 3.28
CA THR A 77 9.00 13.97 3.29
C THR A 77 7.50 13.77 3.49
N VAL A 78 6.81 14.84 3.88
CA VAL A 78 5.35 14.86 4.01
C VAL A 78 4.82 16.04 3.21
N VAL A 79 3.85 15.78 2.34
CA VAL A 79 3.21 16.78 1.49
C VAL A 79 1.69 16.79 1.74
N PRO A 80 0.98 17.85 1.34
CA PRO A 80 -0.48 17.85 1.39
C PRO A 80 -1.10 16.72 0.54
N THR A 81 -2.20 16.14 1.01
CA THR A 81 -2.93 15.08 0.29
C THR A 81 -3.20 15.41 -1.18
N GLY A 82 -3.55 16.67 -1.48
CA GLY A 82 -3.78 17.12 -2.85
C GLY A 82 -2.57 16.99 -3.77
N GLU A 83 -1.36 17.05 -3.26
CA GLU A 83 -0.13 16.83 -4.03
C GLU A 83 0.08 15.35 -4.36
N ILE A 84 -0.26 14.45 -3.44
CA ILE A 84 -0.22 13.00 -3.70
C ILE A 84 -1.09 12.67 -4.91
N PHE A 85 -2.33 13.15 -4.93
CA PHE A 85 -3.26 12.85 -6.03
C PHE A 85 -2.88 13.55 -7.34
N ARG A 86 -2.52 14.83 -7.30
CA ARG A 86 -2.24 15.61 -8.52
C ARG A 86 -0.87 15.31 -9.14
N TYR A 87 0.17 15.21 -8.34
CA TYR A 87 1.54 15.12 -8.86
C TYR A 87 2.06 13.69 -8.91
N TRP A 88 1.66 12.84 -7.97
CA TRP A 88 2.12 11.46 -7.92
C TRP A 88 1.20 10.52 -8.68
N LEU A 89 -0.07 10.47 -8.34
CA LEU A 89 -1.03 9.58 -9.00
C LEU A 89 -1.35 10.03 -10.42
N GLN A 90 -1.89 11.23 -10.61
CA GLN A 90 -2.23 11.75 -11.94
C GLN A 90 -0.99 12.04 -12.78
N GLY A 91 0.12 12.38 -12.15
CA GLY A 91 1.40 12.59 -12.81
C GLY A 91 2.09 11.32 -13.30
N GLY A 92 1.51 10.14 -13.06
CA GLY A 92 2.05 8.86 -13.53
C GLY A 92 3.33 8.43 -12.82
N ARG A 93 3.54 8.84 -11.58
CA ARG A 93 4.75 8.55 -10.79
C ARG A 93 4.60 7.36 -9.84
N ILE A 94 3.44 6.71 -9.84
CA ILE A 94 3.14 5.52 -9.06
C ILE A 94 3.23 4.30 -9.98
N ASP A 95 4.04 3.33 -9.63
CA ASP A 95 4.19 2.08 -10.38
C ASP A 95 3.11 1.07 -10.00
N VAL A 96 2.79 0.98 -8.71
CA VAL A 96 1.83 0.00 -8.17
C VAL A 96 0.98 0.65 -7.09
N GLY A 97 -0.32 0.39 -7.11
CA GLY A 97 -1.25 0.77 -6.03
C GLY A 97 -1.79 -0.48 -5.34
N PHE A 98 -1.72 -0.52 -4.02
CA PHE A 98 -2.35 -1.56 -3.19
C PHE A 98 -3.51 -0.96 -2.42
N LEU A 99 -4.72 -1.38 -2.77
CA LEU A 99 -5.97 -0.90 -2.17
C LEU A 99 -6.83 -2.08 -1.73
N GLY A 100 -7.59 -1.87 -0.67
CA GLY A 100 -8.64 -2.80 -0.28
C GLY A 100 -9.84 -2.69 -1.21
N ALA A 101 -10.57 -3.81 -1.39
CA ALA A 101 -11.84 -3.83 -2.10
C ALA A 101 -12.85 -4.67 -1.31
N ALA A 102 -14.10 -4.22 -1.31
CA ALA A 102 -15.16 -4.95 -0.62
C ALA A 102 -15.60 -6.20 -1.39
N GLN A 103 -15.73 -6.09 -2.70
CA GLN A 103 -16.05 -7.20 -3.60
C GLN A 103 -15.22 -7.09 -4.88
N VAL A 104 -14.72 -8.24 -5.34
CA VAL A 104 -13.99 -8.37 -6.62
C VAL A 104 -14.54 -9.60 -7.33
N ASP A 105 -14.90 -9.47 -8.59
CA ASP A 105 -15.33 -10.61 -9.41
C ASP A 105 -14.15 -11.30 -10.11
N ARG A 106 -14.42 -12.41 -10.80
CA ARG A 106 -13.41 -13.19 -11.54
C ARG A 106 -12.76 -12.43 -12.70
N PHE A 107 -13.34 -11.33 -13.13
CA PHE A 107 -12.83 -10.49 -14.22
C PHE A 107 -12.04 -9.27 -13.70
N GLY A 108 -11.94 -9.11 -12.37
CA GLY A 108 -11.25 -7.98 -11.74
C GLY A 108 -12.11 -6.72 -11.60
N ASN A 109 -13.44 -6.81 -11.80
CA ASN A 109 -14.33 -5.70 -11.50
C ASN A 109 -14.48 -5.53 -9.99
N ILE A 110 -14.40 -4.29 -9.53
CA ILE A 110 -14.46 -3.93 -8.12
C ILE A 110 -15.80 -3.26 -7.80
N ASN A 111 -16.44 -3.70 -6.71
CA ASN A 111 -17.59 -3.03 -6.14
C ASN A 111 -17.28 -2.55 -4.72
N THR A 112 -17.43 -1.26 -4.50
CA THR A 112 -17.28 -0.60 -3.20
C THR A 112 -18.46 0.31 -2.87
N THR A 113 -19.51 0.31 -3.70
CA THR A 113 -20.60 1.30 -3.62
C THR A 113 -21.79 0.80 -2.83
N VAL A 114 -22.34 -0.33 -3.21
CA VAL A 114 -23.52 -0.93 -2.55
C VAL A 114 -23.31 -2.44 -2.41
N ILE A 115 -23.48 -2.96 -1.21
CA ILE A 115 -23.37 -4.37 -0.89
C ILE A 115 -24.63 -4.78 -0.11
N GLY A 116 -25.40 -5.69 -0.70
CA GLY A 116 -26.72 -6.09 -0.19
C GLY A 116 -27.84 -5.21 -0.71
N ASP A 117 -29.04 -5.45 -0.14
CA ASP A 117 -30.29 -4.75 -0.51
C ASP A 117 -30.39 -3.37 0.10
#